data_c34df52741b6244e38586b7c0292712f
#
_entry.id   c34df52741b6244e38586b7c0292712f
#
_cell.length_a   1.000
_cell.length_b   1.000
_cell.length_c   1.000
_cell.angle_alpha   90.00
_cell.angle_beta   90.00
_cell.angle_gamma   90.00
#
_symmetry.space_group_name_H-M   'P 1'
#
loop_
_entity.id
_entity.type
_entity.pdbx_description
1 polymer ?
#
loop_
_entity_poly.entity_id
_entity_poly.type
_entity_poly.pdbx_seq_one_letter_code
_entity_poly.pdbx_strand_id
1 'polypeptide(L)'
;APQNLLQEILLGKSGQQFGDGIPPNEIREEIVNNLFKEAEEKLPPQLVELVKITKQPLIQPIFDLQSMKMKNGRVVTIGDAAFTARPHVGMGVTKAAMDAFTLSEYLEDKSNLNDLDKWEHSRLRESQFIVNRSRKLGKYLSIPKNNEDLIMPNVQNVLKDTAISLYDIEDYK
;
A
#
# COMPACT_ATOMS: atom_id res chain seq x y z
N ALA A 1 -9.43 -1.10 8.43
CA ALA A 1 -10.55 -1.85 9.00
C ALA A 1 -10.16 -2.42 10.35
N PRO A 2 -11.10 -2.57 11.30
CA PRO A 2 -10.84 -3.31 12.53
C PRO A 2 -10.39 -4.74 12.21
N GLN A 3 -9.48 -5.29 13.01
CA GLN A 3 -8.87 -6.59 12.75
C GLN A 3 -9.91 -7.74 12.68
N ASN A 4 -10.96 -7.66 13.52
CA ASN A 4 -12.08 -8.59 13.50
C ASN A 4 -12.89 -8.54 12.20
N LEU A 5 -13.14 -7.35 11.64
CA LEU A 5 -13.84 -7.18 10.36
C LEU A 5 -13.01 -7.75 9.21
N LEU A 6 -11.70 -7.55 9.22
CA LEU A 6 -10.82 -8.12 8.20
C LEU A 6 -10.83 -9.65 8.25
N GLN A 7 -10.77 -10.25 9.45
CA GLN A 7 -10.87 -11.70 9.62
C GLN A 7 -12.21 -12.25 9.11
N GLU A 8 -13.31 -11.55 9.39
CA GLU A 8 -14.63 -11.93 8.90
C GLU A 8 -14.72 -11.88 7.37
N ILE A 9 -14.21 -10.81 6.74
CA ILE A 9 -14.24 -10.65 5.27
C ILE A 9 -13.36 -11.71 4.57
N LEU A 10 -12.27 -12.12 5.20
CA LEU A 10 -11.34 -13.11 4.65
C LEU A 10 -11.70 -14.56 5.01
N LEU A 11 -12.86 -14.82 5.60
CA LEU A 11 -13.40 -16.17 5.77
C LEU A 11 -14.11 -16.59 4.48
N GLY A 12 -13.60 -17.66 3.83
CA GLY A 12 -14.13 -18.18 2.58
C GLY A 12 -15.43 -18.95 2.70
N LYS A 13 -16.08 -19.22 1.58
CA LYS A 13 -17.27 -20.10 1.46
C LYS A 13 -17.01 -21.50 2.02
N SER A 14 -15.80 -22.01 1.80
CA SER A 14 -15.35 -23.32 2.31
C SER A 14 -15.12 -23.36 3.83
N GLY A 15 -15.21 -22.23 4.52
CA GLY A 15 -14.84 -22.10 5.92
C GLY A 15 -13.33 -21.92 6.14
N GLN A 16 -12.54 -21.86 5.08
CA GLN A 16 -11.11 -21.60 5.17
C GLN A 16 -10.86 -20.13 5.51
N GLN A 17 -9.97 -19.87 6.46
CA GLN A 17 -9.48 -18.53 6.76
C GLN A 17 -8.30 -18.19 5.84
N PHE A 18 -8.45 -17.10 5.08
CA PHE A 18 -7.40 -16.56 4.22
C PHE A 18 -6.66 -15.43 4.95
N GLY A 19 -5.35 -15.26 4.64
CA GLY A 19 -4.50 -14.22 5.26
C GLY A 19 -4.26 -13.02 4.34
N ASP A 20 -3.80 -13.27 3.11
CA ASP A 20 -3.25 -12.26 2.22
C ASP A 20 -4.20 -11.83 1.08
N GLY A 21 -5.43 -12.32 1.12
CA GLY A 21 -6.45 -12.09 0.11
C GLY A 21 -7.34 -13.31 -0.03
N ILE A 22 -8.54 -13.14 -0.58
CA ILE A 22 -9.47 -14.23 -0.81
C ILE A 22 -9.73 -14.37 -2.30
N PRO A 23 -9.61 -15.57 -2.89
CA PRO A 23 -9.88 -15.77 -4.30
C PRO A 23 -11.36 -15.53 -4.60
N PRO A 24 -11.71 -15.04 -5.80
CA PRO A 24 -13.07 -14.64 -6.14
C PRO A 24 -14.13 -15.72 -5.93
N ASN A 25 -13.80 -16.99 -6.18
CA ASN A 25 -14.69 -18.13 -5.99
C ASN A 25 -14.97 -18.47 -4.52
N GLU A 26 -14.15 -17.99 -3.59
CA GLU A 26 -14.28 -18.19 -2.15
C GLU A 26 -15.00 -17.01 -1.46
N ILE A 27 -15.23 -15.90 -2.14
CA ILE A 27 -15.92 -14.76 -1.54
C ILE A 27 -17.39 -15.14 -1.29
N ARG A 28 -17.84 -15.00 -0.04
CA ARG A 28 -19.21 -15.30 0.38
C ARG A 28 -20.21 -14.35 -0.28
N GLU A 29 -21.38 -14.87 -0.66
CA GLU A 29 -22.40 -14.09 -1.36
C GLU A 29 -22.89 -12.88 -0.57
N GLU A 30 -22.98 -12.99 0.75
CA GLU A 30 -23.34 -11.87 1.61
C GLU A 30 -22.39 -10.69 1.50
N ILE A 31 -21.08 -10.95 1.32
CA ILE A 31 -20.06 -9.91 1.12
C ILE A 31 -20.28 -9.20 -0.22
N VAL A 32 -20.57 -9.97 -1.27
CA VAL A 32 -20.86 -9.40 -2.60
C VAL A 32 -22.15 -8.59 -2.56
N ASN A 33 -23.19 -9.09 -1.90
CA ASN A 33 -24.46 -8.38 -1.75
C ASN A 33 -24.29 -7.07 -0.95
N ASN A 34 -23.48 -7.09 0.10
CA ASN A 34 -23.15 -5.88 0.86
C ASN A 34 -22.38 -4.88 -0.01
N LEU A 35 -21.44 -5.34 -0.85
CA LEU A 35 -20.72 -4.48 -1.79
C LEU A 35 -21.71 -3.78 -2.75
N PHE A 36 -22.68 -4.50 -3.31
CA PHE A 36 -23.69 -3.92 -4.21
C PHE A 36 -24.55 -2.88 -3.49
N LYS A 37 -25.01 -3.19 -2.29
CA LYS A 37 -25.79 -2.28 -1.46
C LYS A 37 -25.02 -1.00 -1.14
N GLU A 38 -23.77 -1.13 -0.68
CA GLU A 38 -22.92 0.02 -0.40
C GLU A 38 -22.62 0.86 -1.65
N ALA A 39 -22.47 0.21 -2.80
CA ALA A 39 -22.28 0.89 -4.06
C ALA A 39 -23.51 1.75 -4.40
N GLU A 40 -24.73 1.21 -4.28
CA GLU A 40 -25.98 1.93 -4.51
C GLU A 40 -26.14 3.15 -3.57
N GLU A 41 -25.70 3.03 -2.32
CA GLU A 41 -25.80 4.10 -1.33
C GLU A 41 -24.75 5.21 -1.51
N LYS A 42 -23.56 4.88 -2.05
CA LYS A 42 -22.39 5.77 -1.98
C LYS A 42 -21.85 6.22 -3.33
N LEU A 43 -22.19 5.54 -4.43
CA LEU A 43 -21.60 5.80 -5.74
C LEU A 43 -22.59 6.44 -6.72
N PRO A 44 -22.12 7.22 -7.70
CA PRO A 44 -22.94 7.65 -8.84
C PRO A 44 -23.47 6.46 -9.64
N PRO A 45 -24.67 6.59 -10.29
CA PRO A 45 -25.32 5.49 -10.99
C PRO A 45 -24.45 4.74 -12.00
N GLN A 46 -23.58 5.45 -12.71
CA GLN A 46 -22.67 4.87 -13.71
C GLN A 46 -21.64 3.92 -13.07
N LEU A 47 -21.17 4.25 -11.87
CA LEU A 47 -20.23 3.40 -11.11
C LEU A 47 -20.95 2.24 -10.44
N VAL A 48 -22.19 2.44 -10.00
CA VAL A 48 -23.06 1.35 -9.48
C VAL A 48 -23.24 0.25 -10.54
N GLU A 49 -23.54 0.67 -11.77
CA GLU A 49 -23.70 -0.28 -12.88
C GLU A 49 -22.39 -1.06 -13.13
N LEU A 50 -21.24 -0.37 -13.15
CA LEU A 50 -19.96 -1.01 -13.32
C LEU A 50 -19.68 -2.05 -12.22
N VAL A 51 -19.99 -1.73 -10.97
CA VAL A 51 -19.85 -2.69 -9.86
C VAL A 51 -20.74 -3.90 -10.06
N LYS A 52 -22.02 -3.70 -10.47
CA LYS A 52 -22.99 -4.78 -10.67
C LYS A 52 -22.66 -5.74 -11.83
N ILE A 53 -22.07 -5.23 -12.91
CA ILE A 53 -21.64 -6.07 -14.04
C ILE A 53 -20.32 -6.80 -13.79
N THR A 54 -19.61 -6.48 -12.70
CA THR A 54 -18.37 -7.15 -12.32
C THR A 54 -18.67 -8.57 -11.84
N LYS A 55 -18.37 -9.56 -12.67
CA LYS A 55 -18.75 -10.97 -12.41
C LYS A 55 -18.02 -11.60 -11.24
N GLN A 56 -16.75 -11.20 -11.03
CA GLN A 56 -15.86 -11.78 -10.02
C GLN A 56 -15.11 -10.68 -9.31
N PRO A 57 -15.69 -10.01 -8.30
CA PRO A 57 -14.94 -9.10 -7.45
C PRO A 57 -13.87 -9.88 -6.69
N LEU A 58 -12.75 -9.22 -6.40
CA LEU A 58 -11.70 -9.77 -5.55
C LEU A 58 -11.52 -8.89 -4.32
N ILE A 59 -11.05 -9.48 -3.23
CA ILE A 59 -10.71 -8.76 -2.02
C ILE A 59 -9.24 -8.97 -1.74
N GLN A 60 -8.50 -7.87 -1.76
CA GLN A 60 -7.10 -7.86 -1.40
C GLN A 60 -6.89 -6.88 -0.24
N PRO A 61 -6.51 -7.36 0.94
CA PRO A 61 -6.15 -6.50 2.05
C PRO A 61 -4.96 -5.61 1.71
N ILE A 62 -4.96 -4.42 2.28
CA ILE A 62 -3.86 -3.48 2.10
C ILE A 62 -2.89 -3.67 3.25
N PHE A 63 -1.68 -4.13 2.93
CA PHE A 63 -0.57 -4.28 3.85
C PHE A 63 0.52 -3.25 3.55
N ASP A 64 1.38 -3.05 4.53
CA ASP A 64 2.68 -2.41 4.34
C ASP A 64 3.79 -3.31 4.90
N LEU A 65 4.94 -3.26 4.26
CA LEU A 65 6.13 -3.98 4.65
C LEU A 65 7.29 -3.00 4.77
N GLN A 66 8.12 -3.19 5.79
CA GLN A 66 9.39 -2.50 5.96
C GLN A 66 10.46 -3.51 6.33
N SER A 67 11.44 -3.67 5.46
CA SER A 67 12.62 -4.48 5.76
C SER A 67 13.63 -3.70 6.58
N MET A 68 14.31 -4.39 7.48
CA MET A 68 15.43 -3.82 8.23
C MET A 68 16.72 -3.77 7.40
N LYS A 69 16.79 -4.58 6.32
CA LYS A 69 17.91 -4.70 5.40
C LYS A 69 17.40 -4.96 4.00
N MET A 70 18.08 -4.45 2.99
CA MET A 70 17.80 -4.73 1.58
C MET A 70 18.86 -5.64 0.95
N LYS A 71 19.98 -5.88 1.64
CA LYS A 71 21.00 -6.79 1.16
C LYS A 71 21.48 -7.77 2.25
N ASN A 72 21.92 -8.94 1.79
CA ASN A 72 22.63 -9.92 2.59
C ASN A 72 23.70 -10.61 1.73
N GLY A 73 24.97 -10.24 1.93
CA GLY A 73 26.04 -10.68 1.06
C GLY A 73 25.81 -10.25 -0.39
N ARG A 74 25.62 -11.23 -1.28
CA ARG A 74 25.39 -11.02 -2.72
C ARG A 74 23.90 -11.02 -3.12
N VAL A 75 23.01 -11.18 -2.16
CA VAL A 75 21.56 -11.16 -2.39
C VAL A 75 21.04 -9.77 -2.06
N VAL A 76 20.26 -9.21 -2.97
CA VAL A 76 19.61 -7.90 -2.81
C VAL A 76 18.11 -8.07 -3.06
N THR A 77 17.30 -7.43 -2.22
CA THR A 77 15.84 -7.32 -2.38
C THR A 77 15.47 -5.89 -2.73
N ILE A 78 14.59 -5.70 -3.73
CA ILE A 78 14.14 -4.39 -4.21
C ILE A 78 12.62 -4.36 -4.36
N GLY A 79 12.07 -3.18 -4.57
CA GLY A 79 10.64 -3.01 -4.80
C GLY A 79 9.80 -3.47 -3.60
N ASP A 80 8.67 -4.08 -3.89
CA ASP A 80 7.73 -4.55 -2.86
C ASP A 80 8.26 -5.71 -2.01
N ALA A 81 9.26 -6.45 -2.51
CA ALA A 81 9.94 -7.49 -1.73
C ALA A 81 10.73 -6.93 -0.53
N ALA A 82 11.15 -5.67 -0.60
CA ALA A 82 11.85 -4.98 0.46
C ALA A 82 10.93 -4.04 1.25
N PHE A 83 10.15 -3.23 0.55
CA PHE A 83 9.24 -2.24 1.13
C PHE A 83 7.96 -2.16 0.31
N THR A 84 6.85 -2.56 0.89
CA THR A 84 5.52 -2.37 0.32
C THR A 84 4.87 -1.15 0.95
N ALA A 85 4.62 -0.11 0.18
CA ALA A 85 3.86 1.05 0.62
C ALA A 85 2.37 0.86 0.30
N ARG A 86 1.49 1.33 1.18
CA ARG A 86 0.06 1.38 0.89
C ARG A 86 -0.21 2.26 -0.34
N PRO A 87 -1.24 1.99 -1.15
CA PRO A 87 -1.46 2.65 -2.44
C PRO A 87 -1.75 4.16 -2.33
N HIS A 88 -2.01 4.67 -1.13
CA HIS A 88 -2.46 6.05 -0.88
C HIS A 88 -1.52 7.13 -1.44
N VAL A 89 -0.23 6.86 -1.53
CA VAL A 89 0.78 7.81 -2.04
C VAL A 89 1.09 7.62 -3.52
N GLY A 90 0.59 6.56 -4.17
CA GLY A 90 0.86 6.25 -5.57
C GLY A 90 2.34 5.98 -5.92
N MET A 91 3.20 5.72 -4.94
CA MET A 91 4.67 5.67 -5.11
C MET A 91 5.25 4.27 -5.26
N GLY A 92 4.43 3.20 -5.24
CA GLY A 92 4.94 1.83 -5.26
C GLY A 92 5.81 1.52 -6.48
N VAL A 93 5.29 1.80 -7.68
CA VAL A 93 6.00 1.57 -8.95
C VAL A 93 7.23 2.47 -9.06
N THR A 94 7.09 3.76 -8.76
CA THR A 94 8.20 4.72 -8.81
C THR A 94 9.32 4.31 -7.86
N LYS A 95 8.98 3.91 -6.63
CA LYS A 95 9.95 3.41 -5.65
C LYS A 95 10.70 2.18 -6.18
N ALA A 96 9.98 1.20 -6.71
CA ALA A 96 10.59 -0.02 -7.26
C ALA A 96 11.50 0.28 -8.45
N ALA A 97 11.10 1.18 -9.34
CA ALA A 97 11.92 1.63 -10.47
C ALA A 97 13.20 2.34 -9.99
N MET A 98 13.10 3.21 -8.97
CA MET A 98 14.26 3.88 -8.39
C MET A 98 15.20 2.91 -7.66
N ASP A 99 14.67 1.88 -6.98
CA ASP A 99 15.50 0.83 -6.38
C ASP A 99 16.35 0.14 -7.46
N ALA A 100 15.71 -0.25 -8.58
CA ALA A 100 16.39 -0.94 -9.67
C ALA A 100 17.40 -0.03 -10.40
N PHE A 101 16.99 1.20 -10.72
CA PHE A 101 17.81 2.17 -11.42
C PHE A 101 19.08 2.51 -10.63
N THR A 102 18.93 2.91 -9.38
CA THR A 102 20.07 3.25 -8.54
C THR A 102 20.96 2.04 -8.26
N LEU A 103 20.39 0.83 -8.11
CA LEU A 103 21.18 -0.37 -7.97
C LEU A 103 22.05 -0.63 -9.21
N SER A 104 21.51 -0.42 -10.43
CA SER A 104 22.28 -0.62 -11.65
C SER A 104 23.48 0.32 -11.72
N GLU A 105 23.35 1.59 -11.32
CA GLU A 105 24.45 2.55 -11.27
C GLU A 105 25.59 2.09 -10.34
N TYR A 106 25.24 1.54 -9.17
CA TYR A 106 26.25 1.00 -8.23
C TYR A 106 26.88 -0.30 -8.72
N LEU A 107 26.20 -1.08 -9.56
CA LEU A 107 26.74 -2.33 -10.10
C LEU A 107 27.58 -2.13 -11.36
N GLU A 108 27.46 -1.02 -12.07
CA GLU A 108 28.30 -0.68 -13.23
C GLU A 108 29.74 -0.45 -12.81
N ASP A 109 29.97 0.18 -11.66
CA ASP A 109 31.32 0.32 -11.09
C ASP A 109 31.73 -0.91 -10.27
N LYS A 110 32.25 -1.92 -10.95
CA LYS A 110 32.66 -3.19 -10.33
C LYS A 110 33.81 -3.08 -9.33
N SER A 111 34.40 -1.89 -9.17
CA SER A 111 35.57 -1.69 -8.33
C SER A 111 35.27 -1.64 -6.83
N ASN A 112 34.01 -1.46 -6.44
CA ASN A 112 33.70 -1.16 -5.04
C ASN A 112 32.38 -1.76 -4.54
N LEU A 113 32.39 -3.05 -4.15
CA LEU A 113 31.25 -3.71 -3.47
C LEU A 113 30.84 -3.00 -2.15
N ASN A 114 31.71 -2.15 -1.59
CA ASN A 114 31.39 -1.35 -0.40
C ASN A 114 30.36 -0.23 -0.70
N ASP A 115 30.18 0.13 -1.96
CA ASP A 115 29.17 1.13 -2.35
C ASP A 115 27.75 0.58 -2.25
N LEU A 116 27.54 -0.74 -2.27
CA LEU A 116 26.24 -1.33 -1.99
C LEU A 116 25.74 -1.02 -0.56
N ASP A 117 26.61 -0.77 0.39
CA ASP A 117 26.19 -0.33 1.74
C ASP A 117 25.62 1.09 1.70
N LYS A 118 26.21 1.97 0.90
CA LYS A 118 25.70 3.33 0.71
C LYS A 118 24.37 3.32 -0.01
N TRP A 119 24.26 2.50 -1.07
CA TRP A 119 23.00 2.28 -1.78
C TRP A 119 21.92 1.80 -0.82
N GLU A 120 22.18 0.73 -0.07
CA GLU A 120 21.22 0.17 0.89
C GLU A 120 20.76 1.24 1.89
N HIS A 121 21.70 1.98 2.47
CA HIS A 121 21.41 3.03 3.46
C HIS A 121 20.49 4.11 2.88
N SER A 122 20.76 4.57 1.67
CA SER A 122 19.92 5.56 0.98
C SER A 122 18.53 5.00 0.71
N ARG A 123 18.43 3.78 0.16
CA ARG A 123 17.15 3.17 -0.20
C ARG A 123 16.29 2.82 1.01
N LEU A 124 16.90 2.39 2.11
CA LEU A 124 16.19 2.15 3.38
C LEU A 124 15.50 3.42 3.86
N ARG A 125 16.21 4.55 3.88
CA ARG A 125 15.65 5.83 4.33
C ARG A 125 14.50 6.30 3.46
N GLU A 126 14.70 6.34 2.14
CA GLU A 126 13.69 6.82 1.20
C GLU A 126 12.44 5.92 1.23
N SER A 127 12.63 4.61 1.24
CA SER A 127 11.52 3.65 1.29
C SER A 127 10.76 3.76 2.62
N GLN A 128 11.45 3.96 3.73
CA GLN A 128 10.84 4.15 5.04
C GLN A 128 10.01 5.45 5.08
N PHE A 129 10.52 6.54 4.49
CA PHE A 129 9.77 7.78 4.34
C PHE A 129 8.46 7.56 3.57
N ILE A 130 8.51 6.89 2.42
CA ILE A 130 7.34 6.60 1.57
C ILE A 130 6.32 5.75 2.34
N VAL A 131 6.75 4.70 3.03
CA VAL A 131 5.84 3.85 3.83
C VAL A 131 5.21 4.63 4.98
N ASN A 132 5.98 5.43 5.70
CA ASN A 132 5.45 6.25 6.79
C ASN A 132 4.44 7.28 6.28
N ARG A 133 4.70 7.90 5.12
CA ARG A 133 3.77 8.81 4.47
C ARG A 133 2.47 8.10 4.08
N SER A 134 2.56 6.91 3.49
CA SER A 134 1.40 6.10 3.13
C SER A 134 0.55 5.70 4.33
N ARG A 135 1.18 5.38 5.47
CA ARG A 135 0.50 5.11 6.74
C ARG A 135 -0.25 6.33 7.27
N LYS A 136 0.38 7.51 7.19
CA LYS A 136 -0.23 8.77 7.61
C LYS A 136 -1.50 9.06 6.80
N LEU A 137 -1.43 8.93 5.47
CA LEU A 137 -2.59 9.09 4.59
C LEU A 137 -3.67 8.03 4.83
N GLY A 138 -3.27 6.77 5.05
CA GLY A 138 -4.21 5.70 5.38
C GLY A 138 -4.99 5.95 6.67
N LYS A 139 -4.35 6.57 7.67
CA LYS A 139 -5.05 7.00 8.90
C LYS A 139 -6.10 8.06 8.62
N TYR A 140 -5.79 9.00 7.74
CA TYR A 140 -6.74 10.04 7.32
C TYR A 140 -7.95 9.46 6.59
N LEU A 141 -7.74 8.46 5.73
CA LEU A 141 -8.80 7.79 4.96
C LEU A 141 -9.57 6.76 5.81
N SER A 142 -9.12 6.46 7.03
CA SER A 142 -9.85 5.55 7.92
C SER A 142 -11.13 6.23 8.41
N ILE A 143 -12.26 5.56 8.24
CA ILE A 143 -13.56 6.05 8.74
C ILE A 143 -13.51 6.00 10.27
N PRO A 144 -13.73 7.13 10.96
CA PRO A 144 -13.84 7.16 12.43
C PRO A 144 -14.99 6.26 12.87
N LYS A 145 -14.80 5.53 13.97
CA LYS A 145 -15.85 4.66 14.54
C LYS A 145 -17.08 5.43 15.04
N ASN A 146 -16.89 6.72 15.41
CA ASN A 146 -17.93 7.61 15.89
C ASN A 146 -17.84 8.94 15.14
N ASN A 147 -18.97 9.47 14.68
CA ASN A 147 -19.03 10.75 13.96
C ASN A 147 -18.57 11.96 14.80
N GLU A 148 -18.42 11.80 16.12
CA GLU A 148 -17.97 12.86 17.03
C GLU A 148 -16.45 13.08 17.01
N ASP A 149 -15.66 12.11 16.52
CA ASP A 149 -14.20 12.18 16.42
C ASP A 149 -13.70 12.72 15.07
N LEU A 150 -14.59 13.24 14.23
CA LEU A 150 -14.25 13.84 12.93
C LEU A 150 -13.59 15.22 13.11
N ILE A 151 -12.40 15.25 13.68
CA ILE A 151 -11.48 16.36 13.44
C ILE A 151 -11.01 16.21 11.99
N MET A 152 -11.74 16.83 11.07
CA MET A 152 -11.32 16.90 9.67
C MET A 152 -9.95 17.58 9.62
N PRO A 153 -8.88 16.89 9.24
CA PRO A 153 -7.59 17.53 9.07
C PRO A 153 -7.72 18.62 8.01
N ASN A 154 -6.89 19.65 8.13
CA ASN A 154 -6.85 20.71 7.13
C ASN A 154 -6.58 20.08 5.75
N VAL A 155 -7.53 20.27 4.82
CA VAL A 155 -7.48 19.70 3.46
C VAL A 155 -6.17 20.05 2.75
N GLN A 156 -5.65 21.27 2.95
CA GLN A 156 -4.36 21.68 2.37
C GLN A 156 -3.19 20.84 2.88
N ASN A 157 -3.19 20.45 4.15
CA ASN A 157 -2.17 19.56 4.71
C ASN A 157 -2.29 18.16 4.12
N VAL A 158 -3.52 17.69 3.93
CA VAL A 158 -3.75 16.39 3.29
C VAL A 158 -3.26 16.40 1.85
N LEU A 159 -3.60 17.45 1.08
CA LEU A 159 -3.12 17.58 -0.31
C LEU A 159 -1.60 17.65 -0.40
N LYS A 160 -0.93 18.36 0.50
CA LYS A 160 0.54 18.32 0.60
C LYS A 160 1.06 16.93 0.93
N ASP A 161 0.33 16.19 1.76
CA ASP A 161 0.71 14.84 2.15
C ASP A 161 0.43 13.79 1.04
N THR A 162 -0.40 14.07 0.04
CA THR A 162 -0.66 13.16 -1.10
C THR A 162 0.38 13.25 -2.19
N ALA A 163 1.04 14.41 -2.36
CA ALA A 163 2.11 14.58 -3.34
C ALA A 163 3.47 14.42 -2.67
N ILE A 164 4.21 13.38 -3.02
CA ILE A 164 5.62 13.23 -2.64
C ILE A 164 6.47 13.78 -3.78
N SER A 165 7.24 14.81 -3.52
CA SER A 165 8.25 15.32 -4.44
C SER A 165 9.63 14.78 -4.07
N LEU A 166 10.57 14.87 -5.02
CA LEU A 166 11.98 14.53 -4.75
C LEU A 166 12.57 15.43 -3.66
N TYR A 167 12.11 16.69 -3.56
CA TYR A 167 12.54 17.64 -2.51
C TYR A 167 12.10 17.19 -1.12
N ASP A 168 10.90 16.61 -0.98
CA ASP A 168 10.44 16.08 0.31
C ASP A 168 11.34 14.94 0.82
N ILE A 169 11.95 14.18 -0.11
CA ILE A 169 12.87 13.09 0.21
C ILE A 169 14.25 13.65 0.57
N GLU A 170 14.70 14.72 -0.09
CA GLU A 170 15.97 15.36 0.20
C GLU A 170 15.98 16.07 1.56
N ASP A 171 14.88 16.71 1.93
CA ASP A 171 14.72 17.36 3.24
C ASP A 171 14.63 16.36 4.42
N TYR A 172 14.44 15.07 4.11
CA TYR A 172 14.44 13.99 5.12
C TYR A 172 15.85 13.52 5.48
N LYS A 173 16.87 14.17 4.92
CA LYS A 173 18.28 13.96 5.30
C LYS A 173 18.56 14.64 6.62
#